data_a8d1c71b660d23731f4742c34f49a860
#
_entry.id   a8d1c71b660d23731f4742c34f49a860
#
_cell.length_a   1.000
_cell.length_b   1.000
_cell.length_c   1.000
_cell.angle_alpha   90.00
_cell.angle_beta   90.00
_cell.angle_gamma   90.00
#
_symmetry.space_group_name_H-M   'P 1'
#
loop_
_entity.id
_entity.type
_entity.pdbx_description
1 polymer ?
#
loop_
_entity_poly.entity_id
_entity_poly.type
_entity_poly.pdbx_seq_one_letter_code
_entity_poly.pdbx_strand_id
1 'polypeptide(L)'
;RNLSSTPYGCANAVNILYTIGALPDTLEERQAMVQVLQAFQDAETGLFVNPGNYETHITAFVSGALKLLDAKPLYTAKAFRKYESKEALFQFMDDIDWAKNPWLGSHLGAGLYASMLLTGTSTDEWEDLYFEWLDTNADPETGLWKRGLLEGAPRFHYLAATFHYVFNYEHAK
;
A
#
# COMPACT_ATOMS: atom_id res chain seq x y z
N ARG A 1 26.08 -15.66 7.29
CA ARG A 1 24.98 -15.50 6.30
C ARG A 1 25.16 -14.13 5.69
N ASN A 2 25.42 -14.04 4.39
CA ASN A 2 25.33 -12.77 3.67
C ASN A 2 23.83 -12.40 3.59
N LEU A 3 23.43 -11.46 4.44
CA LEU A 3 22.10 -10.85 4.36
C LEU A 3 22.14 -9.83 3.23
N SER A 4 21.51 -10.15 2.10
CA SER A 4 21.29 -9.14 1.05
C SER A 4 20.23 -8.16 1.53
N SER A 5 20.39 -6.87 1.21
CA SER A 5 19.34 -5.89 1.42
C SER A 5 18.11 -6.22 0.56
N THR A 6 16.92 -6.03 1.12
CA THR A 6 15.67 -6.23 0.40
C THR A 6 14.83 -4.95 0.48
N PRO A 7 13.95 -4.67 -0.51
CA PRO A 7 13.11 -3.47 -0.47
C PRO A 7 12.27 -3.41 0.82
N TYR A 8 11.72 -4.54 1.26
CA TYR A 8 10.95 -4.61 2.51
C TYR A 8 11.81 -4.33 3.75
N GLY A 9 13.00 -4.92 3.82
CA GLY A 9 13.93 -4.71 4.95
C GLY A 9 14.42 -3.27 5.04
N CYS A 10 14.76 -2.65 3.91
CA CYS A 10 15.20 -1.26 3.86
C CYS A 10 14.08 -0.29 4.24
N ALA A 11 12.85 -0.51 3.74
CA ALA A 11 11.70 0.29 4.11
C ALA A 11 11.36 0.16 5.61
N ASN A 12 11.43 -1.06 6.18
CA ASN A 12 11.29 -1.26 7.63
C ASN A 12 12.31 -0.45 8.43
N ALA A 13 13.58 -0.44 8.00
CA ALA A 13 14.62 0.32 8.69
C ALA A 13 14.28 1.82 8.72
N VAL A 14 13.81 2.40 7.60
CA VAL A 14 13.36 3.81 7.55
C VAL A 14 12.18 4.05 8.50
N ASN A 15 11.16 3.18 8.46
CA ASN A 15 9.99 3.31 9.33
C ASN A 15 10.38 3.24 10.82
N ILE A 16 11.28 2.33 11.21
CA ILE A 16 11.78 2.23 12.59
C ILE A 16 12.52 3.50 12.98
N LEU A 17 13.47 3.94 12.16
CA LEU A 17 14.25 5.15 12.44
C LEU A 17 13.36 6.39 12.56
N TYR A 18 12.36 6.52 11.69
CA TYR A 18 11.38 7.60 11.78
C TYR A 18 10.60 7.53 13.09
N THR A 19 10.08 6.35 13.45
CA THR A 19 9.24 6.16 14.63
C THR A 19 9.96 6.48 15.94
N ILE A 20 11.28 6.19 16.01
CA ILE A 20 12.08 6.48 17.20
C ILE A 20 12.78 7.84 17.15
N GLY A 21 12.52 8.65 16.11
CA GLY A 21 13.14 9.98 15.94
C GLY A 21 14.64 9.93 15.64
N ALA A 22 15.12 8.87 15.00
CA ALA A 22 16.54 8.61 14.73
C ALA A 22 16.87 8.59 13.23
N LEU A 23 16.05 9.24 12.38
CA LEU A 23 16.44 9.47 11.00
C LEU A 23 17.73 10.33 10.95
N PRO A 24 18.63 10.10 9.98
CA PRO A 24 19.83 10.90 9.85
C PRO A 24 19.53 12.40 9.78
N ASP A 25 20.36 13.21 10.42
CA ASP A 25 20.23 14.66 10.42
C ASP A 25 20.77 15.29 9.12
N THR A 26 21.75 14.63 8.50
CA THR A 26 22.39 15.16 7.29
C THR A 26 21.60 14.83 6.03
N LEU A 27 21.56 15.78 5.09
CA LEU A 27 20.94 15.58 3.79
C LEU A 27 21.63 14.45 3.00
N GLU A 28 22.96 14.33 3.12
CA GLU A 28 23.75 13.33 2.42
C GLU A 28 23.34 11.91 2.82
N GLU A 29 23.23 11.64 4.12
CA GLU A 29 22.83 10.32 4.64
C GLU A 29 21.37 9.99 4.27
N ARG A 30 20.47 10.97 4.33
CA ARG A 30 19.08 10.79 3.87
C ARG A 30 19.02 10.47 2.38
N GLN A 31 19.80 11.17 1.56
CA GLN A 31 19.88 10.91 0.12
C GLN A 31 20.43 9.51 -0.19
N ALA A 32 21.43 9.04 0.58
CA ALA A 32 21.93 7.68 0.44
C ALA A 32 20.84 6.63 0.73
N MET A 33 20.01 6.84 1.75
CA MET A 33 18.86 5.95 2.04
C MET A 33 17.83 5.99 0.92
N VAL A 34 17.53 7.17 0.38
CA VAL A 34 16.62 7.35 -0.76
C VAL A 34 17.11 6.58 -1.98
N GLN A 35 18.40 6.72 -2.33
CA GLN A 35 18.98 6.02 -3.47
C GLN A 35 18.91 4.50 -3.33
N VAL A 36 19.15 3.97 -2.13
CA VAL A 36 19.01 2.53 -1.85
C VAL A 36 17.57 2.06 -2.07
N LEU A 37 16.57 2.79 -1.59
CA LEU A 37 15.17 2.43 -1.80
C LEU A 37 14.78 2.54 -3.28
N GLN A 38 15.13 3.63 -3.94
CA GLN A 38 14.81 3.87 -5.35
C GLN A 38 15.46 2.83 -6.29
N ALA A 39 16.65 2.31 -5.94
CA ALA A 39 17.33 1.29 -6.73
C ALA A 39 16.56 -0.05 -6.82
N PHE A 40 15.59 -0.30 -5.94
CA PHE A 40 14.73 -1.48 -6.01
C PHE A 40 13.54 -1.32 -6.96
N GLN A 41 13.28 -0.10 -7.46
CA GLN A 41 12.12 0.13 -8.33
C GLN A 41 12.39 -0.35 -9.75
N ASP A 42 11.53 -1.18 -10.27
CA ASP A 42 11.58 -1.63 -11.66
C ASP A 42 11.13 -0.50 -12.61
N ALA A 43 11.95 -0.14 -13.57
CA ALA A 43 11.69 0.98 -14.47
C ALA A 43 10.60 0.71 -15.52
N GLU A 44 10.35 -0.56 -15.84
CA GLU A 44 9.35 -0.95 -16.84
C GLU A 44 7.95 -0.93 -16.23
N THR A 45 7.78 -1.57 -15.08
CA THR A 45 6.50 -1.69 -14.39
C THR A 45 6.19 -0.52 -13.46
N GLY A 46 7.23 0.12 -12.94
CA GLY A 46 7.13 1.15 -11.89
C GLY A 46 6.90 0.57 -10.49
N LEU A 47 7.01 -0.75 -10.32
CA LEU A 47 6.73 -1.42 -9.06
C LEU A 47 8.00 -1.70 -8.25
N PHE A 48 7.80 -1.88 -6.95
CA PHE A 48 8.76 -2.56 -6.08
C PHE A 48 8.31 -4.00 -5.90
N VAL A 49 9.25 -4.95 -5.98
CA VAL A 49 8.96 -6.38 -5.88
C VAL A 49 9.77 -6.99 -4.75
N ASN A 50 9.12 -7.75 -3.87
CA ASN A 50 9.76 -8.50 -2.80
C ASN A 50 9.12 -9.90 -2.71
N PRO A 51 9.89 -10.98 -2.84
CA PRO A 51 9.33 -12.33 -2.78
C PRO A 51 8.48 -12.56 -1.53
N GLY A 52 7.29 -13.11 -1.72
CA GLY A 52 6.34 -13.39 -0.63
C GLY A 52 5.43 -12.22 -0.22
N ASN A 53 5.56 -11.06 -0.84
CA ASN A 53 4.66 -9.93 -0.63
C ASN A 53 3.84 -9.64 -1.89
N TYR A 54 2.62 -9.12 -1.72
CA TYR A 54 1.85 -8.56 -2.84
C TYR A 54 2.51 -7.31 -3.40
N GLU A 55 2.53 -7.17 -4.71
CA GLU A 55 3.13 -6.01 -5.40
C GLU A 55 2.49 -4.69 -4.97
N THR A 56 1.18 -4.68 -4.77
CA THR A 56 0.45 -3.53 -4.25
C THR A 56 0.95 -3.12 -2.86
N HIS A 57 1.11 -4.08 -1.97
CA HIS A 57 1.59 -3.83 -0.61
C HIS A 57 3.04 -3.34 -0.58
N ILE A 58 3.95 -4.04 -1.26
CA ILE A 58 5.36 -3.66 -1.21
C ILE A 58 5.63 -2.33 -1.90
N THR A 59 4.93 -2.04 -3.01
CA THR A 59 5.05 -0.75 -3.69
C THR A 59 4.55 0.39 -2.81
N ALA A 60 3.39 0.23 -2.14
CA ALA A 60 2.90 1.20 -1.16
C ALA A 60 3.90 1.40 -0.01
N PHE A 61 4.40 0.30 0.54
CA PHE A 61 5.24 0.31 1.72
C PHE A 61 6.60 1.00 1.48
N VAL A 62 7.25 0.71 0.36
CA VAL A 62 8.52 1.36 -0.01
C VAL A 62 8.29 2.82 -0.39
N SER A 63 7.21 3.13 -1.12
CA SER A 63 6.84 4.51 -1.47
C SER A 63 6.52 5.34 -0.23
N GLY A 64 5.87 4.75 0.77
CA GLY A 64 5.64 5.37 2.08
C GLY A 64 6.96 5.67 2.81
N ALA A 65 7.91 4.74 2.81
CA ALA A 65 9.22 4.96 3.40
C ALA A 65 10.00 6.08 2.67
N LEU A 66 9.91 6.18 1.35
CA LEU A 66 10.47 7.29 0.59
C LEU A 66 9.84 8.63 1.00
N LYS A 67 8.50 8.67 1.20
CA LYS A 67 7.80 9.87 1.66
C LYS A 67 8.30 10.34 3.04
N LEU A 68 8.64 9.43 3.96
CA LEU A 68 9.23 9.77 5.26
C LEU A 68 10.64 10.39 5.14
N LEU A 69 11.30 10.19 4.02
CA LEU A 69 12.59 10.81 3.68
C LEU A 69 12.44 12.05 2.77
N ASP A 70 11.23 12.60 2.64
CA ASP A 70 10.89 13.72 1.76
C ASP A 70 11.21 13.43 0.28
N ALA A 71 11.13 12.16 -0.13
CA ALA A 71 11.43 11.70 -1.47
C ALA A 71 10.23 10.98 -2.12
N LYS A 72 10.37 10.69 -3.42
CA LYS A 72 9.35 10.01 -4.22
C LYS A 72 9.96 8.83 -4.97
N PRO A 73 9.15 7.83 -5.36
CA PRO A 73 9.53 6.85 -6.37
C PRO A 73 10.02 7.52 -7.66
N LEU A 74 10.92 6.86 -8.39
CA LEU A 74 11.45 7.35 -9.67
C LEU A 74 10.43 7.25 -10.81
N TYR A 75 9.56 6.23 -10.73
CA TYR A 75 8.61 5.89 -11.79
C TYR A 75 7.20 5.76 -11.24
N THR A 76 6.20 6.13 -12.06
CA THR A 76 4.79 5.84 -11.78
C THR A 76 4.54 4.33 -11.84
N ALA A 77 3.56 3.81 -11.10
CA ALA A 77 3.19 2.40 -11.09
C ALA A 77 2.44 1.99 -12.37
N LYS A 78 3.12 1.98 -13.52
CA LYS A 78 2.55 1.72 -14.85
C LYS A 78 1.76 0.41 -14.90
N ALA A 79 2.23 -0.63 -14.21
CA ALA A 79 1.57 -1.93 -14.18
C ALA A 79 0.18 -1.89 -13.53
N PHE A 80 -0.11 -0.86 -12.71
CA PHE A 80 -1.41 -0.70 -12.06
C PHE A 80 -2.41 0.12 -12.90
N ARG A 81 -2.00 0.69 -14.04
CA ARG A 81 -2.92 1.38 -14.96
C ARG A 81 -4.06 0.49 -15.48
N LYS A 82 -3.86 -0.82 -15.47
CA LYS A 82 -4.93 -1.78 -15.76
C LYS A 82 -6.15 -1.67 -14.85
N TYR A 83 -6.03 -0.97 -13.72
CA TYR A 83 -7.10 -0.72 -12.77
C TYR A 83 -7.62 0.73 -12.81
N GLU A 84 -7.32 1.49 -13.87
CA GLU A 84 -7.74 2.89 -14.01
C GLU A 84 -9.24 3.04 -14.30
N SER A 85 -9.89 2.07 -14.97
CA SER A 85 -11.33 2.15 -15.21
C SER A 85 -12.14 1.70 -13.99
N LYS A 86 -13.36 2.23 -13.84
CA LYS A 86 -14.31 1.83 -12.79
C LYS A 86 -14.52 0.32 -12.76
N GLU A 87 -14.77 -0.27 -13.92
CA GLU A 87 -15.05 -1.70 -14.07
C GLU A 87 -13.86 -2.55 -13.60
N ALA A 88 -12.65 -2.18 -14.02
CA ALA A 88 -11.44 -2.93 -13.65
C ALA A 88 -11.09 -2.77 -12.17
N LEU A 89 -11.25 -1.58 -11.61
CA LEU A 89 -11.06 -1.33 -10.19
C LEU A 89 -12.07 -2.09 -9.35
N PHE A 90 -13.36 -2.01 -9.68
CA PHE A 90 -14.41 -2.66 -8.91
C PHE A 90 -14.29 -4.18 -8.99
N GLN A 91 -13.99 -4.73 -10.17
CA GLN A 91 -13.71 -6.16 -10.34
C GLN A 91 -12.53 -6.60 -9.50
N PHE A 92 -11.42 -5.84 -9.51
CA PHE A 92 -10.25 -6.14 -8.68
C PHE A 92 -10.61 -6.16 -7.18
N MET A 93 -11.37 -5.17 -6.71
CA MET A 93 -11.79 -5.09 -5.31
C MET A 93 -12.78 -6.20 -4.94
N ASP A 94 -13.66 -6.59 -5.85
CA ASP A 94 -14.61 -7.69 -5.64
C ASP A 94 -13.94 -9.07 -5.63
N ASP A 95 -12.85 -9.24 -6.36
CA ASP A 95 -12.08 -10.49 -6.46
C ASP A 95 -11.19 -10.75 -5.22
N ILE A 96 -11.02 -9.75 -4.34
CA ILE A 96 -10.28 -9.94 -3.10
C ILE A 96 -11.01 -10.94 -2.20
N ASP A 97 -10.29 -11.92 -1.67
CA ASP A 97 -10.84 -12.88 -0.70
C ASP A 97 -11.05 -12.23 0.68
N TRP A 98 -12.15 -11.51 0.80
CA TRP A 98 -12.53 -10.81 2.02
C TRP A 98 -12.92 -11.74 3.18
N ALA A 99 -13.29 -12.97 2.85
CA ALA A 99 -13.81 -13.92 3.83
C ALA A 99 -12.73 -14.72 4.54
N LYS A 100 -11.78 -15.27 3.77
CA LYS A 100 -10.81 -16.24 4.26
C LYS A 100 -9.65 -15.61 5.01
N ASN A 101 -9.10 -14.52 4.48
CA ASN A 101 -8.02 -13.79 5.12
C ASN A 101 -8.13 -12.28 4.83
N PRO A 102 -9.07 -11.60 5.48
CA PRO A 102 -9.32 -10.18 5.23
C PRO A 102 -8.08 -9.31 5.49
N TRP A 103 -7.24 -9.66 6.46
CA TRP A 103 -6.00 -8.92 6.71
C TRP A 103 -5.07 -8.96 5.50
N LEU A 104 -4.75 -10.15 4.98
CA LEU A 104 -3.91 -10.24 3.77
C LEU A 104 -4.63 -9.68 2.53
N GLY A 105 -5.95 -9.88 2.43
CA GLY A 105 -6.76 -9.29 1.35
C GLY A 105 -6.68 -7.77 1.32
N SER A 106 -6.66 -7.10 2.47
CA SER A 106 -6.53 -5.64 2.55
C SER A 106 -5.19 -5.12 2.04
N HIS A 107 -4.11 -5.92 2.06
CA HIS A 107 -2.85 -5.56 1.42
C HIS A 107 -2.98 -5.39 -0.10
N LEU A 108 -3.94 -6.06 -0.73
CA LEU A 108 -4.24 -5.87 -2.14
C LEU A 108 -4.99 -4.54 -2.36
N GLY A 109 -6.15 -4.37 -1.75
CA GLY A 109 -7.02 -3.22 -1.98
C GLY A 109 -6.45 -1.90 -1.43
N ALA A 110 -6.08 -1.87 -0.16
CA ALA A 110 -5.50 -0.67 0.45
C ALA A 110 -4.10 -0.37 -0.12
N GLY A 111 -3.32 -1.42 -0.41
CA GLY A 111 -2.01 -1.28 -1.06
C GLY A 111 -2.11 -0.73 -2.48
N LEU A 112 -3.13 -1.09 -3.25
CA LEU A 112 -3.35 -0.54 -4.60
C LEU A 112 -3.53 0.98 -4.52
N TYR A 113 -4.45 1.45 -3.67
CA TYR A 113 -4.69 2.88 -3.48
C TYR A 113 -3.40 3.63 -3.11
N ALA A 114 -2.74 3.21 -2.03
CA ALA A 114 -1.53 3.86 -1.56
C ALA A 114 -0.39 3.82 -2.59
N SER A 115 -0.26 2.73 -3.36
CA SER A 115 0.72 2.64 -4.43
C SER A 115 0.45 3.63 -5.56
N MET A 116 -0.81 3.72 -6.02
CA MET A 116 -1.17 4.63 -7.10
C MET A 116 -1.00 6.10 -6.68
N LEU A 117 -1.43 6.43 -5.47
CA LEU A 117 -1.27 7.77 -4.90
C LEU A 117 0.21 8.16 -4.76
N LEU A 118 1.00 7.33 -4.07
CA LEU A 118 2.38 7.65 -3.73
C LEU A 118 3.34 7.62 -4.92
N THR A 119 3.00 6.91 -5.99
CA THR A 119 3.76 6.91 -7.25
C THR A 119 3.28 7.97 -8.25
N GLY A 120 2.24 8.73 -7.91
CA GLY A 120 1.64 9.74 -8.81
C GLY A 120 0.95 9.13 -10.03
N THR A 121 0.33 7.96 -9.84
CA THR A 121 -0.43 7.26 -10.90
C THR A 121 -1.92 7.54 -10.80
N SER A 122 -2.47 7.78 -9.59
CA SER A 122 -3.89 8.12 -9.38
C SER A 122 -4.26 9.48 -9.95
N THR A 123 -5.54 9.65 -10.26
CA THR A 123 -6.21 10.93 -10.49
C THR A 123 -7.30 11.12 -9.45
N ASP A 124 -7.78 12.35 -9.27
CA ASP A 124 -8.86 12.64 -8.32
C ASP A 124 -10.12 11.81 -8.64
N GLU A 125 -10.45 11.66 -9.94
CA GLU A 125 -11.59 10.86 -10.38
C GLU A 125 -11.41 9.36 -10.04
N TRP A 126 -10.18 8.84 -10.14
CA TRP A 126 -9.91 7.46 -9.77
C TRP A 126 -9.99 7.26 -8.25
N GLU A 127 -9.51 8.23 -7.48
CA GLU A 127 -9.62 8.20 -6.02
C GLU A 127 -11.08 8.23 -5.57
N ASP A 128 -11.92 9.05 -6.20
CA ASP A 128 -13.36 9.08 -5.94
C ASP A 128 -14.03 7.72 -6.23
N LEU A 129 -13.66 7.03 -7.31
CA LEU A 129 -14.14 5.68 -7.62
C LEU A 129 -13.71 4.64 -6.56
N TYR A 130 -12.46 4.74 -6.09
CA TYR A 130 -11.96 3.85 -5.05
C TYR A 130 -12.76 4.01 -3.75
N PHE A 131 -13.02 5.24 -3.32
CA PHE A 131 -13.83 5.50 -2.13
C PHE A 131 -15.30 5.20 -2.35
N GLU A 132 -15.86 5.41 -3.55
CA GLU A 132 -17.21 4.96 -3.91
C GLU A 132 -17.39 3.45 -3.64
N TRP A 133 -16.39 2.64 -4.07
CA TRP A 133 -16.44 1.20 -3.80
C TRP A 133 -16.40 0.90 -2.30
N LEU A 134 -15.49 1.55 -1.57
CA LEU A 134 -15.35 1.34 -0.13
C LEU A 134 -16.63 1.73 0.62
N ASP A 135 -17.20 2.90 0.36
CA ASP A 135 -18.40 3.39 1.01
C ASP A 135 -19.61 2.48 0.76
N THR A 136 -19.72 1.97 -0.47
CA THR A 136 -20.83 1.08 -0.86
C THR A 136 -20.71 -0.30 -0.21
N ASN A 137 -19.50 -0.76 0.11
CA ASN A 137 -19.23 -2.11 0.60
C ASN A 137 -18.88 -2.18 2.11
N ALA A 138 -18.86 -1.05 2.81
CA ALA A 138 -18.78 -1.05 4.25
C ALA A 138 -20.05 -1.66 4.87
N ASP A 139 -19.86 -2.45 5.92
CA ASP A 139 -20.99 -3.00 6.67
C ASP A 139 -21.70 -1.87 7.45
N PRO A 140 -23.00 -1.63 7.20
CA PRO A 140 -23.69 -0.46 7.77
C PRO A 140 -23.87 -0.52 9.30
N GLU A 141 -23.77 -1.71 9.89
CA GLU A 141 -23.93 -1.87 11.33
C GLU A 141 -22.62 -1.65 12.09
N THR A 142 -21.49 -2.00 11.46
CA THR A 142 -20.19 -2.00 12.14
C THR A 142 -19.16 -1.05 11.51
N GLY A 143 -19.40 -0.59 10.30
CA GLY A 143 -18.45 0.19 9.52
C GLY A 143 -17.23 -0.61 9.02
N LEU A 144 -17.23 -1.92 9.19
CA LEU A 144 -16.11 -2.77 8.79
C LEU A 144 -16.29 -3.31 7.37
N TRP A 145 -15.19 -3.52 6.66
CA TRP A 145 -15.19 -4.27 5.40
C TRP A 145 -15.04 -5.75 5.71
N LYS A 146 -16.18 -6.47 5.77
CA LYS A 146 -16.27 -7.87 6.18
C LYS A 146 -17.12 -8.75 5.24
N ARG A 147 -17.05 -8.50 3.94
CA ARG A 147 -17.81 -9.28 2.94
C ARG A 147 -17.54 -10.77 3.11
N GLY A 148 -18.63 -11.55 3.24
CA GLY A 148 -18.53 -13.02 3.36
C GLY A 148 -17.89 -13.52 4.65
N LEU A 149 -18.07 -12.81 5.76
CA LEU A 149 -17.56 -13.20 7.07
C LEU A 149 -17.82 -14.69 7.35
N LEU A 150 -16.76 -15.46 7.56
CA LEU A 150 -16.87 -16.86 7.96
C LEU A 150 -17.13 -16.96 9.47
N GLU A 151 -18.08 -17.80 9.85
CA GLU A 151 -18.33 -18.10 11.27
C GLU A 151 -17.04 -18.64 11.93
N GLY A 152 -16.69 -18.04 13.08
CA GLY A 152 -15.48 -18.42 13.82
C GLY A 152 -14.19 -17.78 13.33
N ALA A 153 -14.22 -16.94 12.27
CA ALA A 153 -13.02 -16.22 11.84
C ALA A 153 -12.52 -15.25 12.92
N PRO A 154 -11.20 -15.11 13.11
CA PRO A 154 -10.65 -14.21 14.12
C PRO A 154 -11.06 -12.76 13.88
N ARG A 155 -11.79 -12.16 14.80
CA ARG A 155 -12.25 -10.75 14.70
C ARG A 155 -11.11 -9.76 14.48
N PHE A 156 -9.93 -10.08 14.99
CA PHE A 156 -8.72 -9.30 14.78
C PHE A 156 -8.39 -9.09 13.29
N HIS A 157 -8.58 -10.10 12.44
CA HIS A 157 -8.28 -10.00 11.01
C HIS A 157 -9.17 -8.96 10.31
N TYR A 158 -10.43 -8.83 10.71
CA TYR A 158 -11.34 -7.82 10.15
C TYR A 158 -11.01 -6.43 10.65
N LEU A 159 -10.66 -6.30 11.93
CA LEU A 159 -10.22 -5.03 12.48
C LEU A 159 -8.93 -4.55 11.80
N ALA A 160 -7.94 -5.43 11.65
CA ALA A 160 -6.68 -5.12 10.98
C ALA A 160 -6.87 -4.74 9.50
N ALA A 161 -7.76 -5.46 8.79
CA ALA A 161 -8.11 -5.12 7.42
C ALA A 161 -8.76 -3.74 7.32
N THR A 162 -9.75 -3.47 8.16
CA THR A 162 -10.46 -2.19 8.20
C THR A 162 -9.49 -1.04 8.49
N PHE A 163 -8.55 -1.23 9.39
CA PHE A 163 -7.54 -0.23 9.72
C PHE A 163 -6.71 0.21 8.50
N HIS A 164 -6.34 -0.71 7.61
CA HIS A 164 -5.64 -0.37 6.37
C HIS A 164 -6.47 0.56 5.46
N TYR A 165 -7.78 0.36 5.37
CA TYR A 165 -8.64 1.22 4.57
C TYR A 165 -8.90 2.57 5.22
N VAL A 166 -9.05 2.61 6.54
CA VAL A 166 -9.19 3.86 7.32
C VAL A 166 -7.96 4.76 7.12
N PHE A 167 -6.76 4.19 7.07
CA PHE A 167 -5.55 4.96 6.72
C PHE A 167 -5.66 5.67 5.37
N ASN A 168 -6.25 5.00 4.38
CA ASN A 168 -6.41 5.61 3.07
C ASN A 168 -7.34 6.83 3.11
N TYR A 169 -8.43 6.76 3.89
CA TYR A 169 -9.30 7.92 4.12
C TYR A 169 -8.59 9.08 4.81
N GLU A 170 -7.72 8.80 5.78
CA GLU A 170 -6.97 9.84 6.49
C GLU A 170 -6.01 10.60 5.56
N HIS A 171 -5.53 9.95 4.50
CA HIS A 171 -4.55 10.53 3.58
C HIS A 171 -5.16 11.07 2.28
N ALA A 172 -6.43 10.82 2.01
CA ALA A 172 -7.09 11.19 0.77
C ALA A 172 -7.51 12.66 0.70
N LYS A 173 -7.71 13.31 1.78
CA LYS A 173 -8.21 14.71 1.89
C LYS A 173 -7.77 15.30 3.23
#